data_58f57f4fe38e210ea1194e67f93c2529
#
_entry.id   58f57f4fe38e210ea1194e67f93c2529
#
_cell.length_a   1.000
_cell.length_b   1.000
_cell.length_c   1.000
_cell.angle_alpha   90.00
_cell.angle_beta   90.00
_cell.angle_gamma   90.00
#
_symmetry.space_group_name_H-M   'P 1'
#
loop_
_entity.id
_entity.type
_entity.pdbx_description
1 polymer ?
#
loop_
_entity_poly.entity_id
_entity_poly.type
_entity_poly.pdbx_seq_one_letter_code
_entity_poly.pdbx_strand_id
1 'polypeptide(L)'
;KVSEKNLYFLSNQMKNGTFLENGESIVFDTNGKLKDGQHRLEAIVKSGKSFWIPIVHGVEPLAMATYDTGKNRSASDILELSGFKNSAGISALILAINKFENNAKTKRASNTQKGSMTNQEVLEYCEQNYDWLNPLYLKAHSLVSAMKQ
;
A
#
# COMPACT_ATOMS: atom_id res chain seq x y z
N LYS A 1 13.87 -11.35 -8.63
CA LYS A 1 12.83 -12.40 -8.56
C LYS A 1 11.51 -11.71 -8.20
N VAL A 2 10.51 -11.86 -9.04
CA VAL A 2 9.18 -11.26 -8.83
C VAL A 2 8.51 -11.88 -7.60
N SER A 3 7.95 -11.04 -6.72
CA SER A 3 7.21 -11.49 -5.56
C SER A 3 5.79 -11.88 -5.98
N GLU A 4 5.41 -13.14 -5.78
CA GLU A 4 4.07 -13.63 -6.11
C GLU A 4 2.96 -12.88 -5.35
N LYS A 5 3.23 -12.47 -4.11
CA LYS A 5 2.30 -11.69 -3.29
C LYS A 5 2.01 -10.33 -3.94
N ASN A 6 3.06 -9.61 -4.34
CA ASN A 6 2.91 -8.30 -4.97
C ASN A 6 2.25 -8.42 -6.36
N LEU A 7 2.61 -9.46 -7.12
CA LEU A 7 2.02 -9.75 -8.41
C LEU A 7 0.51 -10.03 -8.29
N TYR A 8 0.12 -10.89 -7.34
CA TYR A 8 -1.29 -11.19 -7.08
C TYR A 8 -2.08 -9.92 -6.72
N PHE A 9 -1.51 -9.11 -5.83
CA PHE A 9 -2.13 -7.88 -5.37
C PHE A 9 -2.34 -6.89 -6.53
N LEU A 10 -1.27 -6.57 -7.28
CA LEU A 10 -1.36 -5.64 -8.42
C LEU A 10 -2.32 -6.15 -9.50
N SER A 11 -2.26 -7.44 -9.84
CA SER A 11 -3.13 -8.02 -10.86
C SER A 11 -4.62 -7.97 -10.46
N ASN A 12 -4.93 -8.11 -9.17
CA ASN A 12 -6.30 -7.97 -8.68
C ASN A 12 -6.79 -6.53 -8.71
N GLN A 13 -5.97 -5.56 -8.31
CA GLN A 13 -6.30 -4.13 -8.45
C GLN A 13 -6.59 -3.79 -9.92
N MET A 14 -5.74 -4.26 -10.84
CA MET A 14 -5.92 -4.06 -12.28
C MET A 14 -7.20 -4.70 -12.80
N LYS A 15 -7.52 -5.93 -12.36
CA LYS A 15 -8.76 -6.63 -12.74
C LYS A 15 -10.00 -5.89 -12.25
N ASN A 16 -9.97 -5.43 -11.01
CA ASN A 16 -11.11 -4.81 -10.33
C ASN A 16 -11.29 -3.33 -10.69
N GLY A 17 -10.35 -2.73 -11.44
CA GLY A 17 -10.40 -1.31 -11.80
C GLY A 17 -10.04 -0.35 -10.66
N THR A 18 -9.40 -0.86 -9.60
CA THR A 18 -8.92 -0.06 -8.45
C THR A 18 -7.44 0.30 -8.56
N PHE A 19 -6.78 -0.12 -9.65
CA PHE A 19 -5.39 0.30 -9.91
C PHE A 19 -5.35 1.77 -10.28
N LEU A 20 -4.61 2.55 -9.50
CA LEU A 20 -4.37 3.97 -9.76
C LEU A 20 -3.00 4.15 -10.43
N GLU A 21 -3.00 4.87 -11.54
CA GLU A 21 -1.77 5.31 -12.18
C GLU A 21 -1.09 6.35 -11.30
N ASN A 22 0.09 6.00 -10.81
CA ASN A 22 0.84 6.83 -9.85
C ASN A 22 2.10 7.46 -10.45
N GLY A 23 2.24 7.41 -11.78
CA GLY A 23 3.41 7.95 -12.49
C GLY A 23 4.67 7.08 -12.42
N GLU A 24 4.62 5.93 -11.77
CA GLU A 24 5.74 5.00 -11.80
C GLU A 24 5.94 4.41 -13.19
N SER A 25 7.16 4.51 -13.71
CA SER A 25 7.53 4.09 -15.05
C SER A 25 8.03 2.65 -15.13
N ILE A 26 7.97 2.08 -16.32
CA ILE A 26 8.75 0.90 -16.70
C ILE A 26 10.09 1.40 -17.26
N VAL A 27 11.20 0.86 -16.75
CA VAL A 27 12.54 1.38 -17.05
C VAL A 27 13.38 0.34 -17.78
N PHE A 28 13.93 0.76 -18.92
CA PHE A 28 14.91 0.00 -19.70
C PHE A 28 16.26 0.72 -19.71
N ASP A 29 17.35 -0.05 -19.62
CA ASP A 29 18.69 0.50 -19.72
C ASP A 29 19.12 0.80 -21.19
N THR A 30 20.34 1.33 -21.35
CA THR A 30 20.94 1.60 -22.66
C THR A 30 21.08 0.36 -23.54
N ASN A 31 21.06 -0.85 -22.95
CA ASN A 31 21.13 -2.12 -23.67
C ASN A 31 19.74 -2.71 -23.95
N GLY A 32 18.65 -1.98 -23.64
CA GLY A 32 17.28 -2.45 -23.79
C GLY A 32 16.85 -3.49 -22.74
N LYS A 33 17.62 -3.66 -21.68
CA LYS A 33 17.27 -4.61 -20.60
C LYS A 33 16.35 -3.94 -19.58
N LEU A 34 15.27 -4.64 -19.24
CA LEU A 34 14.32 -4.20 -18.20
C LEU A 34 15.03 -4.08 -16.84
N LYS A 35 14.94 -2.92 -16.22
CA LYS A 35 15.53 -2.61 -14.91
C LYS A 35 14.50 -2.44 -13.83
N ASP A 36 13.36 -1.82 -14.13
CA ASP A 36 12.24 -1.67 -13.20
C ASP A 36 10.89 -1.88 -13.90
N GLY A 37 9.86 -2.15 -13.11
CA GLY A 37 8.50 -2.38 -13.58
C GLY A 37 8.14 -3.85 -13.85
N GLN A 38 8.96 -4.84 -13.46
CA GLN A 38 8.70 -6.27 -13.67
C GLN A 38 7.34 -6.69 -13.11
N HIS A 39 7.03 -6.32 -11.86
CA HIS A 39 5.75 -6.65 -11.23
C HIS A 39 4.56 -6.04 -11.98
N ARG A 40 4.71 -4.81 -12.49
CA ARG A 40 3.66 -4.11 -13.25
C ARG A 40 3.40 -4.79 -14.59
N LEU A 41 4.46 -5.11 -15.34
CA LEU A 41 4.32 -5.81 -16.62
C LEU A 41 3.65 -7.18 -16.45
N GLU A 42 4.10 -7.97 -15.49
CA GLU A 42 3.50 -9.28 -15.22
C GLU A 42 2.05 -9.16 -14.71
N ALA A 43 1.75 -8.12 -13.90
CA ALA A 43 0.40 -7.87 -13.43
C ALA A 43 -0.55 -7.46 -14.56
N ILE A 44 -0.09 -6.66 -15.54
CA ILE A 44 -0.84 -6.30 -16.74
C ILE A 44 -1.21 -7.57 -17.52
N VAL A 45 -0.21 -8.39 -17.83
CA VAL A 45 -0.42 -9.67 -18.54
C VAL A 45 -1.43 -10.54 -17.81
N LYS A 46 -1.26 -10.68 -16.48
CA LYS A 46 -2.13 -11.52 -15.65
C LYS A 46 -3.54 -10.93 -15.49
N SER A 47 -3.69 -9.62 -15.57
CA SER A 47 -5.00 -8.94 -15.49
C SER A 47 -5.82 -9.11 -16.77
N GLY A 48 -5.17 -9.29 -17.92
CA GLY A 48 -5.80 -9.31 -19.25
C GLY A 48 -6.37 -7.96 -19.68
N LYS A 49 -5.96 -6.85 -19.03
CA LYS A 49 -6.41 -5.48 -19.33
C LYS A 49 -5.27 -4.63 -19.88
N SER A 50 -5.61 -3.55 -20.57
CA SER A 50 -4.65 -2.57 -21.10
C SER A 50 -4.55 -1.38 -20.15
N PHE A 51 -3.31 -0.86 -20.00
CA PHE A 51 -3.01 0.32 -19.15
C PHE A 51 -2.07 1.26 -19.89
N TRP A 52 -2.22 2.54 -19.64
CA TRP A 52 -1.26 3.56 -20.02
C TRP A 52 -0.21 3.66 -18.91
N ILE A 53 1.06 3.38 -19.24
CA ILE A 53 2.15 3.45 -18.26
C ILE A 53 3.33 4.19 -18.92
N PRO A 54 3.97 5.13 -18.22
CA PRO A 54 5.19 5.77 -18.70
C PRO A 54 6.30 4.75 -18.91
N ILE A 55 7.03 4.87 -20.02
CA ILE A 55 8.20 4.04 -20.30
C ILE A 55 9.42 4.94 -20.43
N VAL A 56 10.48 4.63 -19.69
CA VAL A 56 11.77 5.31 -19.73
C VAL A 56 12.79 4.37 -20.38
N HIS A 57 13.49 4.86 -21.39
CA HIS A 57 14.55 4.15 -22.09
C HIS A 57 15.90 4.82 -21.92
N GLY A 58 16.97 4.05 -22.05
CA GLY A 58 18.34 4.56 -22.14
C GLY A 58 18.94 4.94 -20.78
N VAL A 59 18.44 4.36 -19.69
CA VAL A 59 19.02 4.58 -18.36
C VAL A 59 20.36 3.85 -18.26
N GLU A 60 21.40 4.55 -17.80
CA GLU A 60 22.69 3.93 -17.57
C GLU A 60 22.61 2.80 -16.54
N PRO A 61 23.17 1.61 -16.82
CA PRO A 61 23.07 0.46 -15.91
C PRO A 61 23.54 0.76 -14.48
N LEU A 62 24.57 1.60 -14.31
CA LEU A 62 25.09 2.00 -13.01
C LEU A 62 24.17 2.98 -12.26
N ALA A 63 23.36 3.75 -12.96
CA ALA A 63 22.39 4.67 -12.34
C ALA A 63 21.33 3.93 -11.52
N MET A 64 21.12 2.65 -11.81
CA MET A 64 20.18 1.81 -11.03
C MET A 64 20.63 1.59 -9.58
N ALA A 65 21.91 1.76 -9.26
CA ALA A 65 22.40 1.70 -7.89
C ALA A 65 21.89 2.86 -7.01
N THR A 66 21.44 3.96 -7.64
CA THR A 66 20.89 5.15 -6.98
C THR A 66 19.35 5.17 -7.01
N TYR A 67 18.75 4.17 -7.69
CA TYR A 67 17.30 4.06 -7.83
C TYR A 67 16.69 3.49 -6.53
N ASP A 68 15.51 3.99 -6.17
CA ASP A 68 14.73 3.50 -5.02
C ASP A 68 15.47 3.55 -3.66
N THR A 69 16.33 4.57 -3.47
CA THR A 69 16.96 4.82 -2.17
C THR A 69 16.05 5.57 -1.18
N GLY A 70 14.84 5.93 -1.64
CA GLY A 70 13.84 6.62 -0.83
C GLY A 70 13.15 5.69 0.17
N LYS A 71 12.78 6.26 1.33
CA LYS A 71 11.94 5.56 2.31
C LYS A 71 10.53 5.38 1.75
N ASN A 72 10.04 4.16 1.72
CA ASN A 72 8.64 3.89 1.39
C ASN A 72 7.70 4.63 2.34
N ARG A 73 6.71 5.31 1.78
CA ARG A 73 5.67 5.98 2.56
C ARG A 73 4.91 4.97 3.39
N SER A 74 4.77 5.26 4.68
CA SER A 74 3.93 4.48 5.58
C SER A 74 2.45 4.88 5.44
N ALA A 75 1.55 4.09 6.00
CA ALA A 75 0.13 4.44 6.06
C ALA A 75 -0.09 5.78 6.81
N SER A 76 0.69 6.05 7.86
CA SER A 76 0.61 7.34 8.57
C SER A 76 1.04 8.52 7.70
N ASP A 77 2.09 8.36 6.88
CA ASP A 77 2.53 9.41 5.97
C ASP A 77 1.46 9.73 4.90
N ILE A 78 0.74 8.71 4.42
CA ILE A 78 -0.36 8.90 3.47
C ILE A 78 -1.53 9.64 4.13
N LEU A 79 -1.94 9.27 5.33
CA LEU A 79 -3.00 9.96 6.06
C LEU A 79 -2.63 11.43 6.36
N GLU A 80 -1.38 11.69 6.72
CA GLU A 80 -0.90 13.06 6.96
C GLU A 80 -0.93 13.91 5.70
N LEU A 81 -0.45 13.38 4.57
CA LEU A 81 -0.53 14.04 3.26
C LEU A 81 -1.95 14.31 2.80
N SER A 82 -2.90 13.45 3.19
CA SER A 82 -4.33 13.63 2.93
C SER A 82 -5.01 14.58 3.92
N GLY A 83 -4.27 15.19 4.85
CA GLY A 83 -4.75 16.21 5.78
C GLY A 83 -5.40 15.69 7.05
N PHE A 84 -5.33 14.39 7.33
CA PHE A 84 -5.87 13.82 8.57
C PHE A 84 -4.94 14.11 9.76
N LYS A 85 -5.53 14.55 10.88
CA LYS A 85 -4.81 14.73 12.15
C LYS A 85 -4.63 13.38 12.85
N ASN A 86 -3.63 13.32 13.74
CA ASN A 86 -3.31 12.09 14.51
C ASN A 86 -3.01 10.87 13.64
N SER A 87 -2.48 11.08 12.44
CA SER A 87 -2.27 10.08 11.38
C SER A 87 -1.58 8.81 11.86
N ALA A 88 -0.51 8.93 12.67
CA ALA A 88 0.21 7.78 13.20
C ALA A 88 -0.66 6.91 14.14
N GLY A 89 -1.41 7.54 15.04
CA GLY A 89 -2.29 6.80 15.94
C GLY A 89 -3.50 6.21 15.23
N ILE A 90 -4.09 6.97 14.31
CA ILE A 90 -5.25 6.50 13.52
C ILE A 90 -4.85 5.35 12.60
N SER A 91 -3.73 5.43 11.89
CA SER A 91 -3.26 4.32 11.06
C SER A 91 -3.01 3.05 11.87
N ALA A 92 -2.40 3.18 13.05
CA ALA A 92 -2.21 2.05 13.95
C ALA A 92 -3.53 1.44 14.44
N LEU A 93 -4.53 2.29 14.76
CA LEU A 93 -5.86 1.86 15.17
C LEU A 93 -6.59 1.10 14.04
N ILE A 94 -6.57 1.62 12.82
CA ILE A 94 -7.17 0.97 11.64
C ILE A 94 -6.55 -0.41 11.41
N LEU A 95 -5.23 -0.50 11.44
CA LEU A 95 -4.52 -1.78 11.27
C LEU A 95 -4.83 -2.78 12.38
N ALA A 96 -5.01 -2.29 13.62
CA ALA A 96 -5.40 -3.13 14.75
C ALA A 96 -6.84 -3.66 14.58
N ILE A 97 -7.79 -2.82 14.17
CA ILE A 97 -9.18 -3.21 13.89
C ILE A 97 -9.21 -4.27 12.77
N ASN A 98 -8.53 -4.02 11.66
CA ASN A 98 -8.45 -4.97 10.55
C ASN A 98 -7.89 -6.32 10.98
N LYS A 99 -6.82 -6.30 11.80
CA LYS A 99 -6.22 -7.53 12.33
C LYS A 99 -7.21 -8.28 13.24
N PHE A 100 -7.94 -7.56 14.09
CA PHE A 100 -8.95 -8.15 14.97
C PHE A 100 -10.08 -8.80 14.18
N GLU A 101 -10.64 -8.09 13.21
CA GLU A 101 -11.73 -8.60 12.34
C GLU A 101 -11.30 -9.82 11.53
N ASN A 102 -10.09 -9.80 10.95
CA ASN A 102 -9.56 -10.93 10.20
C ASN A 102 -9.27 -12.14 11.09
N ASN A 103 -8.77 -11.93 12.32
CA ASN A 103 -8.60 -13.03 13.28
C ASN A 103 -9.95 -13.62 13.76
N ALA A 104 -10.99 -12.82 13.88
CA ALA A 104 -12.33 -13.29 14.20
C ALA A 104 -12.94 -14.13 13.06
N LYS A 105 -12.66 -13.76 11.81
CA LYS A 105 -13.12 -14.50 10.61
C LYS A 105 -12.35 -15.82 10.41
N THR A 106 -11.03 -15.83 10.70
CA THR A 106 -10.17 -17.02 10.47
C THR A 106 -10.35 -18.13 11.49
N LYS A 107 -10.96 -17.88 12.64
CA LYS A 107 -11.41 -18.96 13.55
C LYS A 107 -12.52 -19.84 12.93
N ARG A 108 -13.13 -19.41 11.82
CA ARG A 108 -14.20 -20.11 11.10
C ARG A 108 -13.81 -20.71 9.74
N ALA A 109 -12.62 -20.36 9.21
CA ALA A 109 -12.16 -20.86 7.92
C ALA A 109 -10.67 -21.14 7.96
N SER A 110 -10.28 -22.39 7.76
CA SER A 110 -8.89 -22.79 7.54
C SER A 110 -8.40 -22.22 6.20
N ASN A 111 -7.21 -21.61 6.23
CA ASN A 111 -6.37 -21.30 5.07
C ASN A 111 -6.87 -20.22 4.11
N THR A 112 -6.83 -18.94 4.53
CA THR A 112 -6.70 -17.85 3.55
C THR A 112 -5.75 -16.78 4.10
N GLN A 113 -4.87 -16.29 3.22
CA GLN A 113 -3.80 -15.34 3.48
C GLN A 113 -4.24 -14.17 4.36
N LYS A 114 -3.57 -14.00 5.48
CA LYS A 114 -3.69 -12.82 6.36
C LYS A 114 -3.27 -11.59 5.57
N GLY A 115 -4.23 -10.90 4.95
CA GLY A 115 -3.99 -9.65 4.27
C GLY A 115 -3.70 -8.54 5.27
N SER A 116 -2.50 -7.98 5.27
CA SER A 116 -2.28 -6.65 5.81
C SER A 116 -2.93 -5.64 4.86
N MET A 117 -3.62 -4.64 5.36
CA MET A 117 -4.12 -3.52 4.55
C MET A 117 -2.97 -2.80 3.86
N THR A 118 -3.22 -2.37 2.65
CA THR A 118 -2.34 -1.45 1.93
C THR A 118 -2.55 -0.03 2.40
N ASN A 119 -1.62 0.85 2.06
CA ASN A 119 -1.74 2.27 2.38
C ASN A 119 -3.02 2.89 1.79
N GLN A 120 -3.42 2.47 0.59
CA GLN A 120 -4.65 2.92 -0.05
C GLN A 120 -5.90 2.46 0.71
N GLU A 121 -5.95 1.18 1.07
CA GLU A 121 -7.07 0.64 1.86
C GLU A 121 -7.18 1.30 3.24
N VAL A 122 -6.03 1.66 3.86
CA VAL A 122 -6.03 2.43 5.12
C VAL A 122 -6.59 3.84 4.91
N LEU A 123 -6.23 4.50 3.80
CA LEU A 123 -6.76 5.82 3.45
C LEU A 123 -8.27 5.76 3.25
N GLU A 124 -8.75 4.87 2.39
CA GLU A 124 -10.18 4.68 2.09
C GLU A 124 -11.00 4.37 3.37
N TYR A 125 -10.45 3.51 4.24
CA TYR A 125 -11.10 3.21 5.53
C TYR A 125 -11.14 4.44 6.43
N CYS A 126 -10.06 5.22 6.46
CA CYS A 126 -9.99 6.45 7.23
C CYS A 126 -11.00 7.49 6.73
N GLU A 127 -11.09 7.72 5.42
CA GLU A 127 -12.04 8.66 4.81
C GLU A 127 -13.50 8.35 5.20
N GLN A 128 -13.85 7.07 5.20
CA GLN A 128 -15.20 6.61 5.53
C GLN A 128 -15.53 6.63 7.02
N ASN A 129 -14.51 6.63 7.89
CA ASN A 129 -14.70 6.35 9.31
C ASN A 129 -14.05 7.37 10.25
N TYR A 130 -13.48 8.47 9.74
CA TYR A 130 -12.71 9.42 10.52
C TYR A 130 -13.49 10.04 11.67
N ASP A 131 -14.78 10.28 11.48
CA ASP A 131 -15.66 10.95 12.44
C ASP A 131 -15.74 10.22 13.78
N TRP A 132 -15.60 8.90 13.80
CA TRP A 132 -15.58 8.12 15.01
C TRP A 132 -14.18 7.65 15.42
N LEU A 133 -13.28 7.44 14.44
CA LEU A 133 -11.90 7.00 14.69
C LEU A 133 -11.11 8.04 15.47
N ASN A 134 -11.20 9.32 15.10
CA ASN A 134 -10.42 10.37 15.72
C ASN A 134 -10.84 10.62 17.19
N PRO A 135 -12.14 10.75 17.54
CA PRO A 135 -12.56 10.82 18.94
C PRO A 135 -12.18 9.59 19.76
N LEU A 136 -12.30 8.39 19.19
CA LEU A 136 -11.88 7.15 19.86
C LEU A 136 -10.40 7.15 20.18
N TYR A 137 -9.56 7.52 19.19
CA TYR A 137 -8.12 7.64 19.39
C TYR A 137 -7.77 8.65 20.51
N LEU A 138 -8.37 9.85 20.47
CA LEU A 138 -8.11 10.88 21.48
C LEU A 138 -8.48 10.42 22.89
N LYS A 139 -9.62 9.75 23.03
CA LYS A 139 -10.05 9.18 24.32
C LYS A 139 -9.09 8.10 24.82
N ALA A 140 -8.68 7.18 23.93
CA ALA A 140 -7.72 6.14 24.29
C ALA A 140 -6.36 6.74 24.69
N HIS A 141 -5.87 7.72 23.93
CA HIS A 141 -4.61 8.40 24.19
C HIS A 141 -4.61 9.15 25.54
N SER A 142 -5.72 9.83 25.88
CA SER A 142 -5.86 10.51 27.15
C SER A 142 -5.84 9.55 28.34
N LEU A 143 -6.50 8.40 28.23
CA LEU A 143 -6.49 7.35 29.27
C LEU A 143 -5.09 6.79 29.48
N VAL A 144 -4.38 6.46 28.42
CA VAL A 144 -2.99 5.96 28.51
C VAL A 144 -2.05 7.00 29.11
N SER A 145 -2.25 8.28 28.80
CA SER A 145 -1.45 9.37 29.39
C SER A 145 -1.71 9.54 30.88
N ALA A 146 -2.95 9.40 31.32
CA ALA A 146 -3.31 9.44 32.72
C ALA A 146 -2.77 8.25 33.54
N MET A 147 -2.60 7.08 32.94
CA MET A 147 -2.03 5.89 33.60
C MET A 147 -0.51 5.93 33.75
N LYS A 148 0.18 6.87 33.09
CA LYS A 148 1.66 7.02 33.16
C LYS A 148 2.11 8.05 34.19
N GLN A 149 1.17 8.74 34.82
CA GLN A 149 1.42 9.68 35.96
C GLN A 149 1.27 8.97 37.29
#